data_f0898fa21392308ff6b0009f605431b6
#
_entry.id   f0898fa21392308ff6b0009f605431b6
#
_cell.length_a   1.000
_cell.length_b   1.000
_cell.length_c   1.000
_cell.angle_alpha   90.00
_cell.angle_beta   90.00
_cell.angle_gamma   90.00
#
_symmetry.space_group_name_H-M   'P 1'
#
loop_
_entity.id
_entity.type
_entity.pdbx_description
1 polymer ?
#
loop_
_entity_poly.entity_id
_entity_poly.type
_entity_poly.pdbx_seq_one_letter_code
_entity_poly.pdbx_strand_id
1 'polypeptide(L)'
;MSKREEYTQKLKNELDTLNTKMDALEAKTQEAKADARDAYKAEVAKLRHQSKLAVAKYEELKASSEDSWDKMVAETEKIRDAFVHSFNYFKSQI
;
A
#
# COMPACT_ATOMS: atom_id res chain seq x y z
N MET A 1 15.86 -15.24 -13.55
CA MET A 1 14.85 -14.17 -13.63
C MET A 1 15.53 -12.87 -14.04
N SER A 2 14.84 -12.02 -14.81
CA SER A 2 15.35 -10.70 -15.12
C SER A 2 15.25 -9.78 -13.90
N LYS A 3 16.04 -8.72 -13.92
CA LYS A 3 15.97 -7.70 -12.84
C LYS A 3 14.56 -7.12 -12.71
N ARG A 4 13.88 -6.97 -13.83
CA ARG A 4 12.52 -6.46 -13.89
C ARG A 4 11.56 -7.41 -13.16
N GLU A 5 11.67 -8.70 -13.42
CA GLU A 5 10.85 -9.72 -12.77
C GLU A 5 11.11 -9.78 -11.26
N GLU A 6 12.38 -9.69 -10.87
CA GLU A 6 12.77 -9.65 -9.46
C GLU A 6 12.17 -8.44 -8.76
N TYR A 7 12.23 -7.28 -9.41
CA TYR A 7 11.69 -6.04 -8.85
C TYR A 7 10.17 -6.14 -8.65
N THR A 8 9.45 -6.60 -9.68
CA THR A 8 7.98 -6.71 -9.59
C THR A 8 7.56 -7.74 -8.56
N GLN A 9 8.29 -8.85 -8.42
CA GLN A 9 7.98 -9.86 -7.41
C GLN A 9 8.22 -9.32 -6.00
N LYS A 10 9.32 -8.60 -5.81
CA LYS A 10 9.61 -7.97 -4.51
C LYS A 10 8.54 -6.96 -4.13
N LEU A 11 8.13 -6.13 -5.10
CA LEU A 11 7.08 -5.14 -4.87
C LEU A 11 5.75 -5.80 -4.51
N LYS A 12 5.40 -6.87 -5.22
CA LYS A 12 4.19 -7.63 -4.91
C LYS A 12 4.23 -8.16 -3.48
N ASN A 13 5.35 -8.71 -3.08
CA ASN A 13 5.52 -9.24 -1.71
C ASN A 13 5.37 -8.13 -0.67
N GLU A 14 5.94 -6.96 -0.93
CA GLU A 14 5.80 -5.80 -0.04
C GLU A 14 4.34 -5.37 0.09
N LEU A 15 3.62 -5.28 -1.03
CA LEU A 15 2.21 -4.88 -1.04
C LEU A 15 1.34 -5.92 -0.34
N ASP A 16 1.58 -7.21 -0.57
CA ASP A 16 0.86 -8.28 0.10
C ASP A 16 1.07 -8.22 1.62
N THR A 17 2.31 -7.97 2.05
CA THR A 17 2.64 -7.83 3.47
C THR A 17 1.93 -6.65 4.09
N LEU A 18 1.92 -5.49 3.40
CA LEU A 18 1.24 -4.30 3.88
C LEU A 18 -0.28 -4.53 3.98
N ASN A 19 -0.87 -5.22 3.02
CA ASN A 19 -2.30 -5.52 3.06
C ASN A 19 -2.64 -6.45 4.22
N THR A 20 -1.80 -7.44 4.51
CA THR A 20 -1.98 -8.33 5.65
C THR A 20 -1.90 -7.55 6.97
N LYS A 21 -0.91 -6.67 7.08
CA LYS A 21 -0.75 -5.81 8.26
C LYS A 21 -1.93 -4.84 8.42
N MET A 22 -2.47 -4.37 7.31
CA MET A 22 -3.62 -3.48 7.33
C MET A 22 -4.88 -4.19 7.81
N ASP A 23 -5.08 -5.45 7.42
CA ASP A 23 -6.19 -6.27 7.92
C ASP A 23 -6.11 -6.41 9.45
N ALA A 24 -4.91 -6.67 9.98
CA ALA A 24 -4.69 -6.77 11.42
C ALA A 24 -4.94 -5.43 12.12
N LEU A 25 -4.54 -4.33 11.49
CA LEU A 25 -4.74 -3.00 12.03
C LEU A 25 -6.23 -2.64 12.07
N GLU A 26 -6.96 -2.97 11.00
CA GLU A 26 -8.41 -2.77 10.94
C GLU A 26 -9.13 -3.53 12.04
N ALA A 27 -8.75 -4.80 12.26
CA ALA A 27 -9.33 -5.60 13.34
C ALA A 27 -9.07 -4.96 14.70
N LYS A 28 -7.88 -4.40 14.90
CA LYS A 28 -7.53 -3.71 16.14
C LYS A 28 -8.37 -2.46 16.36
N THR A 29 -8.69 -1.72 15.29
CA THR A 29 -9.51 -0.51 15.40
C THR A 29 -10.94 -0.81 15.85
N GLN A 30 -11.44 -2.00 15.56
CA GLN A 30 -12.78 -2.41 15.98
C GLN A 30 -12.89 -2.64 17.48
N GLU A 31 -11.78 -2.82 18.16
CA GLU A 31 -11.74 -2.95 19.61
C GLU A 31 -11.81 -1.59 20.33
N ALA A 32 -11.67 -0.50 19.58
CA ALA A 32 -11.69 0.86 20.15
C ALA A 32 -13.12 1.26 20.58
N LYS A 33 -13.19 2.29 21.42
CA LYS A 33 -14.45 2.88 21.81
C LYS A 33 -15.16 3.48 20.60
N ALA A 34 -16.49 3.57 20.67
CA ALA A 34 -17.34 3.99 19.54
C ALA A 34 -16.88 5.31 18.89
N ASP A 35 -16.54 6.32 19.70
CA ASP A 35 -16.12 7.63 19.19
C ASP A 35 -14.82 7.54 18.39
N ALA A 36 -13.86 6.80 18.91
CA ALA A 36 -12.57 6.58 18.24
C ALA A 36 -12.72 5.68 17.01
N ARG A 37 -13.66 4.72 17.09
CA ARG A 37 -13.89 3.75 16.01
C ARG A 37 -14.29 4.43 14.70
N ASP A 38 -15.17 5.45 14.78
CA ASP A 38 -15.62 6.16 13.57
C ASP A 38 -14.46 6.92 12.91
N ALA A 39 -13.61 7.56 13.71
CA ALA A 39 -12.42 8.24 13.20
C ALA A 39 -11.46 7.24 12.56
N TYR A 40 -11.26 6.08 13.18
CA TYR A 40 -10.38 5.05 12.66
C TYR A 40 -10.91 4.44 11.36
N LYS A 41 -12.22 4.29 11.23
CA LYS A 41 -12.84 3.81 9.98
C LYS A 41 -12.50 4.71 8.80
N ALA A 42 -12.54 6.03 9.01
CA ALA A 42 -12.19 6.98 7.97
C ALA A 42 -10.72 6.84 7.54
N GLU A 43 -9.82 6.66 8.50
CA GLU A 43 -8.40 6.47 8.21
C GLU A 43 -8.13 5.14 7.51
N VAL A 44 -8.81 4.07 7.94
CA VAL A 44 -8.69 2.77 7.28
C VAL A 44 -9.18 2.86 5.84
N ALA A 45 -10.26 3.59 5.58
CA ALA A 45 -10.77 3.78 4.22
C ALA A 45 -9.74 4.49 3.33
N LYS A 46 -9.04 5.49 3.87
CA LYS A 46 -7.95 6.16 3.13
C LYS A 46 -6.81 5.21 2.81
N LEU A 47 -6.42 4.38 3.78
CA LEU A 47 -5.35 3.39 3.59
C LEU A 47 -5.75 2.34 2.56
N ARG A 48 -7.00 1.90 2.57
CA ARG A 48 -7.52 0.96 1.57
C ARG A 48 -7.47 1.58 0.17
N HIS A 49 -7.81 2.86 0.06
CA HIS A 49 -7.72 3.57 -1.22
C HIS A 49 -6.27 3.65 -1.70
N GLN A 50 -5.34 3.99 -0.82
CA GLN A 50 -3.91 4.02 -1.16
C GLN A 50 -3.39 2.65 -1.57
N SER A 51 -3.85 1.59 -0.90
CA SER A 51 -3.52 0.22 -1.26
C SER A 51 -3.97 -0.10 -2.68
N LYS A 52 -5.20 0.27 -3.03
CA LYS A 52 -5.73 0.04 -4.38
C LYS A 52 -4.93 0.79 -5.43
N LEU A 53 -4.53 2.03 -5.15
CA LEU A 53 -3.68 2.81 -6.06
C LEU A 53 -2.32 2.14 -6.25
N ALA A 54 -1.72 1.64 -5.17
CA ALA A 54 -0.43 0.98 -5.23
C ALA A 54 -0.49 -0.31 -6.05
N VAL A 55 -1.55 -1.10 -5.86
CA VAL A 55 -1.76 -2.34 -6.63
C VAL A 55 -2.00 -2.01 -8.11
N ALA A 56 -2.79 -0.97 -8.42
CA ALA A 56 -3.04 -0.55 -9.78
C ALA A 56 -1.74 -0.11 -10.47
N LYS A 57 -0.88 0.62 -9.77
CA LYS A 57 0.43 1.01 -10.30
C LYS A 57 1.34 -0.19 -10.50
N TYR A 58 1.29 -1.16 -9.62
CA TYR A 58 2.03 -2.41 -9.78
C TYR A 58 1.61 -3.12 -11.08
N GLU A 59 0.31 -3.20 -11.34
CA GLU A 59 -0.20 -3.83 -12.56
C GLU A 59 0.22 -3.06 -13.82
N GLU A 60 0.16 -1.72 -13.77
CA GLU A 60 0.65 -0.88 -14.86
C GLU A 60 2.14 -1.09 -15.11
N LEU A 61 2.92 -1.21 -14.03
CA LEU A 61 4.36 -1.44 -14.09
C LEU A 61 4.67 -2.76 -14.79
N LYS A 62 3.95 -3.82 -14.43
CA LYS A 62 4.12 -5.14 -15.07
C LYS A 62 3.87 -5.09 -16.56
N ALA A 63 2.91 -4.27 -16.99
CA ALA A 63 2.52 -4.15 -18.38
C ALA A 63 3.33 -3.11 -19.16
N SER A 64 4.20 -2.35 -18.49
CA SER A 64 4.92 -1.26 -19.12
C SER A 64 6.00 -1.76 -20.10
N SER A 65 6.29 -0.93 -21.10
CA SER A 65 7.38 -1.18 -22.04
C SER A 65 8.73 -0.85 -21.39
N GLU A 66 9.83 -1.29 -22.03
CA GLU A 66 11.18 -0.96 -21.56
C GLU A 66 11.42 0.54 -21.56
N ASP A 67 10.88 1.25 -22.54
CA ASP A 67 11.07 2.70 -22.67
C ASP A 67 10.41 3.48 -21.52
N SER A 68 9.31 2.97 -20.99
CA SER A 68 8.58 3.64 -19.89
C SER A 68 8.91 3.06 -18.52
N TRP A 69 9.73 2.01 -18.45
CA TRP A 69 10.00 1.27 -17.21
C TRP A 69 10.49 2.18 -16.09
N ASP A 70 11.54 2.98 -16.33
CA ASP A 70 12.13 3.82 -15.29
C ASP A 70 11.13 4.84 -14.73
N LYS A 71 10.33 5.43 -15.62
CA LYS A 71 9.29 6.38 -15.24
C LYS A 71 8.22 5.70 -14.37
N MET A 72 7.80 4.50 -14.79
CA MET A 72 6.79 3.74 -14.06
C MET A 72 7.30 3.29 -12.69
N VAL A 73 8.57 2.90 -12.59
CA VAL A 73 9.19 2.57 -11.31
C VAL A 73 9.12 3.76 -10.35
N ALA A 74 9.51 4.95 -10.84
CA ALA A 74 9.50 6.16 -10.01
C ALA A 74 8.10 6.48 -9.51
N GLU A 75 7.09 6.40 -10.38
CA GLU A 75 5.69 6.66 -10.00
C GLU A 75 5.18 5.63 -9.00
N THR A 76 5.50 4.36 -9.21
CA THR A 76 5.07 3.28 -8.35
C THR A 76 5.68 3.41 -6.96
N GLU A 77 6.97 3.71 -6.88
CA GLU A 77 7.66 3.89 -5.60
C GLU A 77 7.09 5.07 -4.82
N LYS A 78 6.75 6.14 -5.51
CA LYS A 78 6.15 7.31 -4.88
C LYS A 78 4.82 6.95 -4.19
N ILE A 79 3.98 6.19 -4.87
CA ILE A 79 2.69 5.79 -4.34
C ILE A 79 2.87 4.77 -3.21
N ARG A 80 3.78 3.80 -3.39
CA ARG A 80 4.11 2.83 -2.34
C ARG A 80 4.61 3.53 -1.08
N ASP A 81 5.52 4.48 -1.23
CA ASP A 81 6.11 5.20 -0.10
C ASP A 81 5.06 6.03 0.63
N ALA A 82 4.15 6.65 -0.10
CA ALA A 82 3.04 7.39 0.50
C ALA A 82 2.14 6.46 1.33
N PHE A 83 1.85 5.27 0.81
CA PHE A 83 1.06 4.27 1.52
C PHE A 83 1.77 3.81 2.79
N VAL A 84 3.06 3.46 2.69
CA VAL A 84 3.85 3.03 3.85
C VAL A 84 3.90 4.13 4.91
N HIS A 85 4.13 5.37 4.49
CA HIS A 85 4.17 6.50 5.42
C HIS A 85 2.83 6.68 6.14
N SER A 86 1.74 6.67 5.41
CA SER A 86 0.39 6.82 5.98
C SER A 86 0.05 5.66 6.92
N PHE A 87 0.42 4.44 6.54
CA PHE A 87 0.21 3.26 7.36
C PHE A 87 0.95 3.38 8.69
N ASN A 88 2.24 3.73 8.65
CA ASN A 88 3.06 3.86 9.86
C ASN A 88 2.55 4.98 10.76
N TYR A 89 2.13 6.10 10.16
CA TYR A 89 1.57 7.21 10.91
C TYR A 89 0.29 6.78 11.65
N PHE A 90 -0.63 6.14 10.95
CA PHE A 90 -1.87 5.68 11.57
C PHE A 90 -1.61 4.64 12.66
N LYS A 91 -0.70 3.70 12.40
CA LYS A 91 -0.31 2.67 13.36
C LYS A 91 0.17 3.30 14.67
N SER A 92 0.88 4.43 14.59
CA SER A 92 1.38 5.13 15.77
C SER A 92 0.28 5.81 16.57
N GLN A 93 -0.90 6.03 15.98
CA GLN A 93 -2.02 6.71 16.64
C GLN A 93 -2.93 5.75 17.41
N ILE A 94 -2.77 4.48 17.19
CA ILE A 94 -3.54 3.45 17.90
C ILE A 94 -2.61 2.47 18.67
#